data_054940496bad01f813520aa1fccda569
#
_entry.id   054940496bad01f813520aa1fccda569
#
_cell.length_a   1.000
_cell.length_b   1.000
_cell.length_c   1.000
_cell.angle_alpha   90.00
_cell.angle_beta   90.00
_cell.angle_gamma   90.00
#
_symmetry.space_group_name_H-M   'P 1'
#
loop_
_entity.id
_entity.type
_entity.pdbx_description
1 polymer ?
#
loop_
_entity_poly.entity_id
_entity_poly.type
_entity_poly.pdbx_seq_one_letter_code
_entity_poly.pdbx_strand_id
1 'polypeptide(L)'
;MMFEVRAFYHTWAISCWKCGRETPVLWALRPPTNEKEEDFDQKWIGAYEVNPDQDTAMGRAIASRIQWFRMGHSHTMGEETYASFCTHCDSLQGNWYVGKDLFMQVTNGYKPDFSNFIDYNTDHDAVAYLNGN
;
A
#
# COMPACT_ATOMS: atom_id res chain seq x y z
N MET A 1 16.73 -6.08 16.92
CA MET A 1 15.61 -6.12 17.87
C MET A 1 14.30 -5.89 17.13
N MET A 2 13.32 -6.75 17.39
CA MET A 2 11.98 -6.61 16.79
C MET A 2 11.06 -5.91 17.76
N PHE A 3 10.20 -5.05 17.21
CA PHE A 3 9.18 -4.37 18.02
C PHE A 3 7.91 -4.21 17.17
N GLU A 4 6.78 -4.08 17.85
CA GLU A 4 5.48 -3.96 17.19
C GLU A 4 5.24 -2.52 16.77
N VAL A 5 4.75 -2.38 15.54
CA VAL A 5 4.37 -1.09 14.95
C VAL A 5 3.01 -1.22 14.31
N ARG A 6 2.41 -0.08 14.02
CA ARG A 6 1.10 -0.02 13.37
C ARG A 6 1.18 0.78 12.09
N ALA A 7 0.65 0.19 11.03
CA ALA A 7 0.48 0.88 9.76
C ALA A 7 -1.02 1.03 9.47
N PHE A 8 -1.43 2.19 9.00
CA PHE A 8 -2.81 2.43 8.59
C PHE A 8 -2.91 2.32 7.07
N TYR A 9 -4.06 1.90 6.57
CA TYR A 9 -4.23 1.76 5.15
C TYR A 9 -5.65 2.15 4.71
N HIS A 10 -5.76 2.51 3.45
CA HIS A 10 -7.01 2.87 2.81
C HIS A 10 -7.17 2.06 1.54
N THR A 11 -8.34 1.43 1.37
CA THR A 11 -8.67 0.71 0.16
C THR A 11 -9.66 1.52 -0.67
N TRP A 12 -9.62 1.32 -1.98
CA TRP A 12 -10.44 2.07 -2.93
C TRP A 12 -10.94 1.12 -4.01
N ALA A 13 -12.07 1.42 -4.61
CA ALA A 13 -12.61 0.59 -5.67
C ALA A 13 -12.31 1.24 -7.03
N ILE A 14 -11.72 0.47 -7.92
CA ILE A 14 -11.43 0.91 -9.30
C ILE A 14 -11.96 -0.13 -10.28
N SER A 15 -12.03 0.24 -11.54
CA SER A 15 -12.36 -0.71 -12.61
C SER A 15 -11.11 -1.50 -12.99
N CYS A 16 -11.22 -2.83 -13.01
CA CYS A 16 -10.11 -3.67 -13.44
C CYS A 16 -9.77 -3.37 -14.90
N TRP A 17 -8.47 -3.22 -15.19
CA TRP A 17 -8.04 -2.90 -16.55
C TRP A 17 -8.34 -4.04 -17.53
N LYS A 18 -8.46 -5.26 -17.06
CA LYS A 18 -8.67 -6.43 -17.91
C LYS A 18 -10.13 -6.84 -18.04
N CYS A 19 -10.85 -7.03 -16.92
CA CYS A 19 -12.24 -7.49 -17.00
C CYS A 19 -13.28 -6.38 -16.86
N GLY A 20 -12.86 -5.17 -16.50
CA GLY A 20 -13.74 -4.01 -16.38
C GLY A 20 -14.62 -3.98 -15.16
N ARG A 21 -14.59 -5.01 -14.34
CA ARG A 21 -15.39 -5.06 -13.10
C ARG A 21 -14.75 -4.23 -12.01
N GLU A 22 -15.57 -3.74 -11.09
CA GLU A 22 -15.09 -3.01 -9.94
C GLU A 22 -14.35 -3.95 -9.01
N THR A 23 -13.15 -3.55 -8.58
CA THR A 23 -12.29 -4.36 -7.70
C THR A 23 -11.64 -3.45 -6.68
N PRO A 24 -11.45 -3.94 -5.43
CA PRO A 24 -10.71 -3.16 -4.45
C PRO A 24 -9.22 -3.17 -4.75
N VAL A 25 -8.56 -2.07 -4.43
CA VAL A 25 -7.11 -1.97 -4.48
C VAL A 25 -6.62 -1.34 -3.19
N LEU A 26 -5.40 -1.68 -2.81
CA LEU A 26 -4.72 -0.96 -1.74
C LEU A 26 -4.24 0.35 -2.34
N TRP A 27 -4.77 1.45 -1.83
CA TRP A 27 -4.65 2.74 -2.49
C TRP A 27 -3.63 3.64 -1.80
N ALA A 28 -3.72 3.76 -0.48
CA ALA A 28 -2.84 4.62 0.28
C ALA A 28 -2.48 3.98 1.61
N LEU A 29 -1.30 4.32 2.10
CA LEU A 29 -0.73 3.77 3.33
C LEU A 29 -0.21 4.90 4.20
N ARG A 30 -0.39 4.76 5.49
CA ARG A 30 0.29 5.60 6.47
C ARG A 30 1.28 4.69 7.20
N PRO A 31 2.57 4.72 6.81
CA PRO A 31 3.58 3.85 7.41
C PRO A 31 3.80 4.16 8.88
N PRO A 32 4.37 3.23 9.64
CA PRO A 32 4.75 3.50 11.03
C PRO A 32 5.71 4.68 11.11
N THR A 33 5.57 5.49 12.15
CA THR A 33 6.41 6.66 12.34
C THR A 33 6.69 6.86 13.81
N ASN A 34 7.82 7.51 14.11
CA ASN A 34 8.16 7.95 15.47
C ASN A 34 7.59 9.32 15.77
N GLU A 35 6.97 9.97 14.80
CA GLU A 35 6.41 11.29 14.97
C GLU A 35 5.12 11.24 15.79
N LYS A 36 4.74 12.39 16.32
CA LYS A 36 3.51 12.50 17.10
C LYS A 36 2.29 12.27 16.21
N GLU A 37 1.23 11.77 16.81
CA GLU A 37 0.00 11.43 16.11
C GLU A 37 -0.58 12.60 15.30
N GLU A 38 -0.44 13.81 15.80
CA GLU A 38 -0.95 15.01 15.13
C GLU A 38 -0.31 15.27 13.77
N ASP A 39 0.86 14.68 13.51
CA ASP A 39 1.56 14.85 12.24
C ASP A 39 1.18 13.79 11.20
N PHE A 40 0.35 12.83 11.56
CA PHE A 40 0.01 11.70 10.70
C PHE A 40 -0.63 12.12 9.38
N ASP A 41 -1.48 13.12 9.38
CA ASP A 41 -2.23 13.51 8.18
C ASP A 41 -1.33 13.97 7.04
N GLN A 42 -0.09 14.29 7.34
CA GLN A 42 0.88 14.76 6.34
C GLN A 42 1.86 13.66 5.90
N LYS A 43 1.75 12.45 6.47
CA LYS A 43 2.74 11.39 6.31
C LYS A 43 2.14 10.12 5.74
N TRP A 44 1.54 10.23 4.56
CA TRP A 44 1.04 9.04 3.90
C TRP A 44 1.65 8.91 2.49
N ILE A 45 1.65 7.68 1.97
CA ILE A 45 2.20 7.35 0.66
C ILE A 45 1.16 6.56 -0.13
N GLY A 46 1.30 6.56 -1.45
CA GLY A 46 0.53 5.64 -2.28
C GLY A 46 1.01 4.21 -2.09
N ALA A 47 0.11 3.25 -2.20
CA ALA A 47 0.48 1.85 -2.03
C ALA A 47 1.52 1.40 -3.07
N TYR A 48 1.58 2.07 -4.22
CA TYR A 48 2.58 1.78 -5.25
C TYR A 48 4.02 2.09 -4.80
N GLU A 49 4.19 2.80 -3.70
CA GLU A 49 5.52 3.12 -3.15
C GLU A 49 6.04 2.04 -2.19
N VAL A 50 5.25 1.00 -1.92
CA VAL A 50 5.71 -0.11 -1.08
C VAL A 50 6.76 -0.90 -1.85
N ASN A 51 7.99 -0.82 -1.37
CA ASN A 51 9.13 -1.45 -2.02
C ASN A 51 9.51 -2.72 -1.25
N PRO A 52 9.38 -3.90 -1.86
CA PRO A 52 9.68 -5.16 -1.16
C PRO A 52 11.15 -5.29 -0.74
N ASP A 53 12.06 -4.58 -1.40
CA ASP A 53 13.47 -4.60 -1.02
C ASP A 53 13.75 -3.75 0.22
N GLN A 54 12.86 -2.80 0.53
CA GLN A 54 13.07 -1.85 1.63
C GLN A 54 12.13 -2.05 2.79
N ASP A 55 10.90 -2.54 2.53
CA ASP A 55 9.92 -2.76 3.60
C ASP A 55 9.15 -4.04 3.36
N THR A 56 9.84 -5.16 3.49
CA THR A 56 9.21 -6.47 3.33
C THR A 56 8.27 -6.79 4.50
N ALA A 57 8.57 -6.29 5.69
CA ALA A 57 7.75 -6.58 6.88
C ALA A 57 6.34 -6.00 6.73
N MET A 58 6.23 -4.73 6.33
CA MET A 58 4.92 -4.10 6.13
C MET A 58 4.15 -4.76 5.00
N GLY A 59 4.82 -5.02 3.88
CA GLY A 59 4.19 -5.68 2.73
C GLY A 59 3.66 -7.06 3.08
N ARG A 60 4.47 -7.87 3.77
CA ARG A 60 4.05 -9.21 4.19
C ARG A 60 2.88 -9.15 5.17
N ALA A 61 2.90 -8.20 6.10
CA ALA A 61 1.84 -8.06 7.08
C ALA A 61 0.51 -7.71 6.40
N ILE A 62 0.53 -6.77 5.47
CA ILE A 62 -0.67 -6.39 4.72
C ILE A 62 -1.16 -7.56 3.87
N ALA A 63 -0.24 -8.25 3.18
CA ALA A 63 -0.58 -9.40 2.34
C ALA A 63 -1.19 -10.54 3.15
N SER A 64 -0.81 -10.69 4.42
CA SER A 64 -1.41 -11.71 5.28
C SER A 64 -2.85 -11.38 5.67
N ARG A 65 -3.22 -10.11 5.67
CA ARG A 65 -4.56 -9.65 6.03
C ARG A 65 -5.47 -9.50 4.81
N ILE A 66 -4.92 -9.06 3.69
CA ILE A 66 -5.68 -8.74 2.48
C ILE A 66 -5.29 -9.73 1.39
N GLN A 67 -6.17 -10.68 1.08
CA GLN A 67 -5.86 -11.79 0.16
C GLN A 67 -5.53 -11.33 -1.26
N TRP A 68 -6.14 -10.24 -1.70
CA TRP A 68 -5.93 -9.74 -3.07
C TRP A 68 -4.75 -8.77 -3.17
N PHE A 69 -4.03 -8.54 -2.08
CA PHE A 69 -2.78 -7.77 -2.10
C PHE A 69 -1.63 -8.72 -1.80
N ARG A 70 -0.73 -8.92 -2.77
CA ARG A 70 0.34 -9.90 -2.64
C ARG A 70 1.47 -9.62 -3.59
N MET A 71 2.57 -10.33 -3.39
CA MET A 71 3.71 -10.29 -4.30
C MET A 71 3.35 -10.96 -5.62
N GLY A 72 3.66 -10.30 -6.72
CA GLY A 72 3.47 -10.84 -8.04
C GLY A 72 4.45 -10.26 -9.02
N HIS A 73 4.51 -10.84 -10.22
CA HIS A 73 5.42 -10.39 -11.27
C HIS A 73 4.77 -9.31 -12.13
N SER A 74 5.42 -8.15 -12.22
CA SER A 74 4.99 -7.07 -13.09
C SER A 74 5.70 -7.21 -14.44
N HIS A 75 4.94 -7.52 -15.47
CA HIS A 75 5.50 -7.63 -16.83
C HIS A 75 6.00 -6.28 -17.34
N THR A 76 5.31 -5.21 -16.97
CA THR A 76 5.70 -3.86 -17.37
C THR A 76 7.04 -3.46 -16.77
N MET A 77 7.24 -3.74 -15.49
CA MET A 77 8.47 -3.39 -14.78
C MET A 77 9.54 -4.47 -14.86
N GLY A 78 9.14 -5.70 -15.23
CA GLY A 78 10.07 -6.82 -15.31
C GLY A 78 10.58 -7.31 -13.98
N GLU A 79 9.83 -7.09 -12.90
CA GLU A 79 10.27 -7.45 -11.55
C GLU A 79 9.11 -7.88 -10.66
N GLU A 80 9.46 -8.53 -9.55
CA GLU A 80 8.49 -8.87 -8.52
C GLU A 80 8.14 -7.62 -7.70
N THR A 81 6.85 -7.46 -7.40
CA THR A 81 6.38 -6.31 -6.63
C THR A 81 5.12 -6.68 -5.86
N TYR A 82 4.88 -5.97 -4.75
CA TYR A 82 3.58 -6.04 -4.11
C TYR A 82 2.58 -5.26 -4.95
N ALA A 83 1.41 -5.85 -5.15
CA ALA A 83 0.36 -5.22 -5.94
C ALA A 83 -1.01 -5.78 -5.56
N SER A 84 -2.05 -5.03 -5.92
CA SER A 84 -3.42 -5.50 -5.79
C SER A 84 -3.80 -6.33 -7.01
N PHE A 85 -4.60 -7.37 -6.80
CA PHE A 85 -5.08 -8.27 -7.85
C PHE A 85 -6.59 -8.22 -7.90
N CYS A 86 -7.15 -8.23 -9.10
CA CYS A 86 -8.60 -8.19 -9.28
C CYS A 86 -9.26 -9.38 -8.60
N THR A 87 -10.30 -9.12 -7.81
CA THR A 87 -11.03 -10.18 -7.10
C THR A 87 -11.88 -11.04 -8.04
N HIS A 88 -12.07 -10.63 -9.29
CA HIS A 88 -12.87 -11.35 -10.27
C HIS A 88 -12.05 -12.14 -11.26
N CYS A 89 -11.00 -11.55 -11.84
CA CYS A 89 -10.21 -12.20 -12.87
C CYS A 89 -8.76 -12.47 -12.46
N ASP A 90 -8.36 -12.07 -11.26
CA ASP A 90 -7.04 -12.30 -10.68
C ASP A 90 -5.89 -11.62 -11.44
N SER A 91 -6.20 -10.60 -12.23
CA SER A 91 -5.16 -9.84 -12.94
C SER A 91 -4.52 -8.81 -12.03
N LEU A 92 -3.21 -8.70 -12.14
CA LEU A 92 -2.45 -7.70 -11.38
C LEU A 92 -2.87 -6.31 -11.82
N GLN A 93 -3.26 -5.47 -10.85
CA GLN A 93 -3.55 -4.05 -11.09
C GLN A 93 -2.24 -3.29 -10.91
N GLY A 94 -1.63 -2.89 -12.02
CA GLY A 94 -0.30 -2.30 -12.00
C GLY A 94 -0.21 -1.11 -11.06
N ASN A 95 0.91 -0.99 -10.37
CA ASN A 95 1.10 0.10 -9.42
C ASN A 95 1.00 1.47 -10.08
N TRP A 96 1.44 1.57 -11.33
CA TRP A 96 1.30 2.82 -12.09
C TRP A 96 -0.18 3.15 -12.36
N TYR A 97 -0.97 2.13 -12.70
CA TYR A 97 -2.40 2.29 -12.98
C TYR A 97 -3.15 2.75 -11.72
N VAL A 98 -2.88 2.09 -10.59
CA VAL A 98 -3.48 2.45 -9.30
C VAL A 98 -3.01 3.84 -8.85
N GLY A 99 -1.72 4.13 -9.00
CA GLY A 99 -1.14 5.41 -8.62
C GLY A 99 -1.69 6.58 -9.43
N LYS A 100 -2.00 6.35 -10.70
CA LYS A 100 -2.61 7.36 -11.55
C LYS A 100 -4.00 7.74 -11.04
N ASP A 101 -4.81 6.74 -10.68
CA ASP A 101 -6.13 6.99 -10.11
C ASP A 101 -6.02 7.76 -8.79
N LEU A 102 -5.11 7.34 -7.92
CA LEU A 102 -4.85 8.01 -6.65
C LEU A 102 -4.52 9.48 -6.88
N PHE A 103 -3.58 9.74 -7.79
CA PHE A 103 -3.16 11.10 -8.08
C PHE A 103 -4.33 11.97 -8.55
N MET A 104 -5.17 11.44 -9.43
CA MET A 104 -6.32 12.17 -9.95
C MET A 104 -7.32 12.51 -8.84
N GLN A 105 -7.65 11.54 -7.99
CA GLN A 105 -8.63 11.74 -6.93
C GLN A 105 -8.13 12.72 -5.87
N VAL A 106 -6.87 12.60 -5.47
CA VAL A 106 -6.28 13.51 -4.49
C VAL A 106 -6.20 14.94 -5.04
N THR A 107 -5.86 15.09 -6.32
CA THR A 107 -5.82 16.39 -6.98
C THR A 107 -7.21 17.03 -6.98
N ASN A 108 -8.27 16.22 -7.05
CA ASN A 108 -9.65 16.69 -7.02
C ASN A 108 -10.18 16.89 -5.58
N GLY A 109 -9.30 16.79 -4.58
CA GLY A 109 -9.66 17.10 -3.20
C GLY A 109 -10.02 15.91 -2.32
N TYR A 110 -9.93 14.68 -2.85
CA TYR A 110 -10.22 13.50 -2.03
C TYR A 110 -9.09 13.25 -1.03
N LYS A 111 -9.46 12.87 0.18
CA LYS A 111 -8.50 12.51 1.23
C LYS A 111 -8.71 11.06 1.64
N PRO A 112 -7.65 10.24 1.69
CA PRO A 112 -7.79 8.86 2.16
C PRO A 112 -8.31 8.77 3.58
N ASP A 113 -9.12 7.75 3.84
CA ASP A 113 -9.64 7.44 5.16
C ASP A 113 -8.81 6.34 5.79
N PHE A 114 -8.00 6.67 6.81
CA PHE A 114 -7.09 5.75 7.47
C PHE A 114 -7.73 5.11 8.70
N SER A 115 -8.97 4.65 8.59
CA SER A 115 -9.65 3.96 9.67
C SER A 115 -9.22 2.49 9.83
N ASN A 116 -8.60 1.90 8.81
CA ASN A 116 -8.12 0.53 8.84
C ASN A 116 -6.64 0.50 9.21
N PHE A 117 -6.23 -0.51 9.96
CA PHE A 117 -4.82 -0.63 10.35
C PHE A 117 -4.42 -2.09 10.51
N ILE A 118 -3.11 -2.32 10.52
CA ILE A 118 -2.51 -3.61 10.79
C ILE A 118 -1.33 -3.41 11.73
N ASP A 119 -1.23 -4.29 12.74
CA ASP A 119 -0.10 -4.33 13.67
C ASP A 119 0.83 -5.45 13.24
N TYR A 120 2.13 -5.17 13.24
CA TYR A 120 3.12 -6.17 12.83
C TYR A 120 4.46 -5.87 13.50
N ASN A 121 5.35 -6.87 13.48
CA ASN A 121 6.68 -6.72 14.04
C ASN A 121 7.69 -6.36 12.96
N THR A 122 8.55 -5.42 13.25
CA THR A 122 9.60 -4.99 12.35
C THR A 122 10.84 -4.61 13.14
N ASP A 123 11.97 -4.43 12.45
CA ASP A 123 13.18 -3.98 13.10
C ASP A 123 13.32 -2.45 13.01
N HIS A 124 14.28 -1.93 13.74
CA HIS A 124 14.50 -0.49 13.84
C HIS A 124 14.83 0.15 12.49
N ASP A 125 15.61 -0.53 11.66
CA ASP A 125 16.07 0.06 10.40
C ASP A 125 14.92 0.27 9.41
N ALA A 126 13.96 -0.65 9.38
CA ALA A 126 12.80 -0.51 8.52
C ALA A 126 11.97 0.72 8.91
N VAL A 127 11.75 0.93 10.22
CA VAL A 127 11.01 2.10 10.70
C VAL A 127 11.76 3.38 10.38
N ALA A 128 13.06 3.39 10.58
CA ALA A 128 13.90 4.55 10.27
C ALA A 128 13.81 4.91 8.79
N TYR A 129 13.82 3.92 7.91
CA TYR A 129 13.69 4.16 6.48
C TYR A 129 12.34 4.80 6.14
N LEU A 130 11.26 4.25 6.69
CA LEU A 130 9.91 4.76 6.42
C LEU A 130 9.73 6.19 6.92
N ASN A 131 10.50 6.60 7.92
CA ASN A 131 10.46 7.97 8.44
C ASN A 131 11.41 8.92 7.70
N GLY A 132 12.07 8.46 6.66
CA GLY A 132 12.97 9.29 5.87
C GLY A 132 14.34 9.51 6.50
N ASN A 133 14.74 8.66 7.39
CA ASN A 133 16.03 8.77 8.08
C ASN A 133 17.10 7.87 7.46
#